data_d52e84f23068e929a25e3cbd2843458f
#
_entry.id   d52e84f23068e929a25e3cbd2843458f
#
_cell.length_a   1.000
_cell.length_b   1.000
_cell.length_c   1.000
_cell.angle_alpha   90.00
_cell.angle_beta   90.00
_cell.angle_gamma   90.00
#
_symmetry.space_group_name_H-M   'P 1'
#
loop_
_entity.id
_entity.type
_entity.pdbx_description
1 polymer ?
#
loop_
_entity_poly.entity_id
_entity_poly.type
_entity_poly.pdbx_seq_one_letter_code
_entity_poly.pdbx_strand_id
1 'polypeptide(L)'
;MSVPNPEPQSEITLRQAQANVDEWIRTIGVRYFNEMTNLAQLVEEVGEVARILSRTVGEQSSKPGETPGDLADELADVMFVTICLANQSGIDLTDALQKNLDKKTKRDATRHLQNKKLDSK
;
A
#
# COMPACT_ATOMS: atom_id res chain seq x y z
N MET A 1 -21.07 -7.96 36.23
CA MET A 1 -20.71 -6.69 35.58
C MET A 1 -20.23 -6.96 34.16
N SER A 2 -20.90 -6.37 33.20
CA SER A 2 -20.46 -6.47 31.80
C SER A 2 -19.22 -5.62 31.61
N VAL A 3 -18.22 -6.17 30.93
CA VAL A 3 -17.06 -5.41 30.50
C VAL A 3 -17.54 -4.44 29.40
N PRO A 4 -17.31 -3.12 29.53
CA PRO A 4 -17.70 -2.21 28.45
C PRO A 4 -16.97 -2.59 27.16
N ASN A 5 -17.70 -2.60 26.05
CA ASN A 5 -17.06 -2.77 24.74
C ASN A 5 -15.99 -1.69 24.56
N PRO A 6 -14.82 -2.08 24.09
CA PRO A 6 -13.81 -1.07 23.78
C PRO A 6 -14.38 -0.09 22.76
N GLU A 7 -14.12 1.20 22.97
CA GLU A 7 -14.46 2.21 21.98
C GLU A 7 -13.85 1.83 20.63
N PRO A 8 -14.59 1.95 19.52
CA PRO A 8 -13.99 1.70 18.21
C PRO A 8 -12.80 2.64 18.03
N GLN A 9 -11.67 2.06 17.66
CA GLN A 9 -10.49 2.85 17.34
C GLN A 9 -10.81 3.75 16.16
N SER A 10 -10.47 5.03 16.28
CA SER A 10 -10.63 5.95 15.15
C SER A 10 -9.75 5.48 14.00
N GLU A 11 -10.29 5.58 12.79
CA GLU A 11 -9.58 5.27 11.58
C GLU A 11 -8.36 6.18 11.44
N ILE A 12 -7.24 5.61 11.02
CA ILE A 12 -6.04 6.42 10.78
C ILE A 12 -6.12 7.10 9.43
N THR A 13 -5.74 8.37 9.40
CA THR A 13 -5.54 9.09 8.13
C THR A 13 -4.20 8.70 7.53
N LEU A 14 -3.99 9.02 6.26
CA LEU A 14 -2.70 8.79 5.61
C LEU A 14 -1.57 9.58 6.31
N ARG A 15 -1.86 10.80 6.74
CA ARG A 15 -0.90 11.62 7.49
C ARG A 15 -0.55 11.00 8.83
N GLN A 16 -1.53 10.45 9.54
CA GLN A 16 -1.29 9.71 10.78
C GLN A 16 -0.49 8.42 10.52
N ALA A 17 -0.77 7.73 9.41
CA ALA A 17 -0.01 6.55 9.04
C ALA A 17 1.47 6.88 8.83
N GLN A 18 1.78 7.98 8.15
CA GLN A 18 3.17 8.44 7.99
C GLN A 18 3.84 8.73 9.34
N ALA A 19 3.13 9.40 10.24
CA ALA A 19 3.65 9.70 11.58
C ALA A 19 3.85 8.43 12.40
N ASN A 20 2.91 7.49 12.35
CA ASN A 20 2.99 6.23 13.09
C ASN A 20 4.15 5.35 12.58
N VAL A 21 4.36 5.29 11.28
CA VAL A 21 5.49 4.56 10.69
C VAL A 21 6.81 5.20 11.10
N ASP A 22 6.90 6.52 11.07
CA ASP A 22 8.12 7.22 11.50
C ASP A 22 8.49 6.92 12.96
N GLU A 23 7.51 6.98 13.85
CA GLU A 23 7.70 6.63 15.25
C GLU A 23 8.15 5.17 15.41
N TRP A 24 7.48 4.25 14.72
CA TRP A 24 7.82 2.82 14.77
C TRP A 24 9.25 2.58 14.31
N ILE A 25 9.66 3.20 13.19
CA ILE A 25 11.03 3.06 12.67
C ILE A 25 12.07 3.60 13.66
N ARG A 26 11.80 4.76 14.25
CA ARG A 26 12.77 5.41 15.17
C ARG A 26 12.86 4.73 16.52
N THR A 27 11.84 3.96 16.90
CA THR A 27 11.83 3.23 18.19
C THR A 27 12.16 1.75 18.00
N ILE A 28 11.29 1.00 17.36
CA ILE A 28 11.42 -0.46 17.21
C ILE A 28 12.39 -0.81 16.08
N GLY A 29 12.33 -0.09 14.98
CA GLY A 29 13.17 -0.33 13.80
C GLY A 29 14.59 0.24 13.91
N VAL A 30 14.87 1.02 14.95
CA VAL A 30 16.14 1.71 15.21
C VAL A 30 16.32 2.92 14.27
N ARG A 31 16.34 2.73 12.97
CA ARG A 31 16.45 3.78 11.95
C ARG A 31 15.94 3.30 10.62
N TYR A 32 15.70 4.22 9.70
CA TYR A 32 15.42 3.88 8.31
C TYR A 32 16.62 3.20 7.64
N PHE A 33 16.37 2.22 6.81
CA PHE A 33 17.34 1.82 5.80
C PHE A 33 17.58 2.99 4.84
N ASN A 34 18.72 3.02 4.14
CA ASN A 34 18.90 4.03 3.12
C ASN A 34 17.86 3.84 1.98
N GLU A 35 17.67 4.88 1.17
CA GLU A 35 16.63 4.92 0.14
C GLU A 35 16.78 3.81 -0.91
N MET A 36 18.00 3.46 -1.27
CA MET A 36 18.23 2.36 -2.22
C MET A 36 17.85 1.00 -1.64
N THR A 37 18.14 0.77 -0.37
CA THR A 37 17.72 -0.44 0.33
C THR A 37 16.19 -0.50 0.44
N ASN A 38 15.55 0.63 0.77
CA ASN A 38 14.08 0.69 0.81
C ASN A 38 13.46 0.52 -0.57
N LEU A 39 14.09 0.98 -1.64
CA LEU A 39 13.63 0.71 -2.99
C LEU A 39 13.66 -0.80 -3.28
N ALA A 40 14.76 -1.47 -2.92
CA ALA A 40 14.86 -2.93 -3.08
C ALA A 40 13.78 -3.66 -2.28
N GLN A 41 13.50 -3.22 -1.05
CA GLN A 41 12.42 -3.76 -0.23
C GLN A 41 11.06 -3.58 -0.92
N LEU A 42 10.81 -2.41 -1.50
CA LEU A 42 9.56 -2.14 -2.22
C LEU A 42 9.39 -3.11 -3.40
N VAL A 43 10.44 -3.34 -4.18
CA VAL A 43 10.41 -4.29 -5.29
C VAL A 43 10.13 -5.71 -4.81
N GLU A 44 10.73 -6.13 -3.68
CA GLU A 44 10.47 -7.42 -3.08
C GLU A 44 9.01 -7.57 -2.65
N GLU A 45 8.44 -6.57 -1.99
CA GLU A 45 7.05 -6.59 -1.53
C GLU A 45 6.07 -6.61 -2.71
N VAL A 46 6.34 -5.85 -3.76
CA VAL A 46 5.55 -5.90 -5.00
C VAL A 46 5.63 -7.30 -5.62
N GLY A 47 6.81 -7.93 -5.59
CA GLY A 47 7.01 -9.30 -6.03
C GLY A 47 6.14 -10.31 -5.26
N GLU A 48 5.99 -10.13 -3.94
CA GLU A 48 5.13 -10.97 -3.12
C GLU A 48 3.65 -10.81 -3.49
N VAL A 49 3.19 -9.60 -3.75
CA VAL A 49 1.85 -9.34 -4.28
C VAL A 49 1.65 -10.06 -5.61
N ALA A 50 2.62 -9.95 -6.52
CA ALA A 50 2.57 -10.61 -7.82
C ALA A 50 2.50 -12.14 -7.67
N ARG A 51 3.27 -12.71 -6.75
CA ARG A 51 3.26 -14.14 -6.46
C ARG A 51 1.88 -14.62 -6.02
N ILE A 52 1.26 -13.92 -5.08
CA ILE A 52 -0.08 -14.26 -4.58
C ILE A 52 -1.11 -14.19 -5.71
N LEU A 53 -1.13 -13.09 -6.46
CA LEU A 53 -2.10 -12.89 -7.54
C LEU A 53 -1.93 -13.90 -8.67
N SER A 54 -0.68 -14.24 -9.05
CA SER A 54 -0.44 -15.22 -10.09
C SER A 54 -0.95 -16.61 -9.72
N ARG A 55 -0.97 -16.94 -8.43
CA ARG A 55 -1.39 -18.25 -7.92
C ARG A 55 -2.86 -18.32 -7.50
N THR A 56 -3.50 -17.19 -7.24
CA THR A 56 -4.91 -17.15 -6.82
C THR A 56 -5.86 -16.83 -7.97
N VAL A 57 -5.48 -15.90 -8.85
CA VAL A 57 -6.32 -15.48 -9.99
C VAL A 57 -5.63 -15.63 -11.34
N GLY A 58 -4.32 -15.91 -11.34
CA GLY A 58 -3.55 -16.20 -12.54
C GLY A 58 -3.56 -17.67 -12.89
N GLU A 59 -2.68 -18.05 -13.81
CA GLU A 59 -2.61 -19.41 -14.36
C GLU A 59 -1.60 -20.30 -13.64
N GLN A 60 -0.82 -19.77 -12.71
CA GLN A 60 0.12 -20.56 -11.91
C GLN A 60 -0.56 -21.14 -10.68
N SER A 61 -0.16 -22.35 -10.31
CA SER A 61 -0.64 -23.01 -9.10
C SER A 61 0.42 -22.98 -8.01
N SER A 62 -0.02 -22.94 -6.76
CA SER A 62 0.86 -23.15 -5.62
C SER A 62 1.40 -24.58 -5.63
N LYS A 63 2.62 -24.76 -5.12
CA LYS A 63 3.17 -26.10 -4.90
C LYS A 63 2.36 -26.85 -3.84
N PRO A 64 2.31 -28.19 -3.91
CA PRO A 64 1.64 -28.96 -2.86
C PRO A 64 2.13 -28.58 -1.47
N GLY A 65 1.20 -28.30 -0.56
CA GLY A 65 1.50 -27.90 0.81
C GLY A 65 1.78 -26.42 1.03
N GLU A 66 1.86 -25.62 -0.02
CA GLU A 66 2.01 -24.16 0.08
C GLU A 66 0.66 -23.47 0.05
N THR A 67 0.53 -22.42 0.86
CA THR A 67 -0.60 -21.49 0.77
C THR A 67 -0.19 -20.27 -0.05
N PRO A 68 -1.13 -19.62 -0.77
CA PRO A 68 -0.79 -18.42 -1.55
C PRO A 68 -0.30 -17.25 -0.69
N GLY A 69 -0.73 -17.16 0.56
CA GLY A 69 -0.45 -16.05 1.45
C GLY A 69 -1.62 -15.07 1.56
N ASP A 70 -1.42 -13.99 2.30
CA ASP A 70 -2.44 -12.98 2.57
C ASP A 70 -2.17 -11.73 1.74
N LEU A 71 -3.00 -11.51 0.73
CA LEU A 71 -2.89 -10.35 -0.15
C LEU A 71 -3.03 -9.02 0.61
N ALA A 72 -3.92 -8.95 1.60
CA ALA A 72 -4.11 -7.73 2.38
C ALA A 72 -2.84 -7.35 3.13
N ASP A 73 -2.17 -8.32 3.74
CA ASP A 73 -0.92 -8.11 4.46
C ASP A 73 0.21 -7.66 3.51
N GLU A 74 0.33 -8.31 2.36
CA GLU A 74 1.36 -7.95 1.38
C GLU A 74 1.12 -6.56 0.78
N LEU A 75 -0.12 -6.17 0.52
CA LEU A 75 -0.45 -4.82 0.10
C LEU A 75 -0.11 -3.80 1.18
N ALA A 76 -0.34 -4.14 2.45
CA ALA A 76 0.06 -3.29 3.57
C ALA A 76 1.58 -3.15 3.65
N ASP A 77 2.34 -4.21 3.37
CA ASP A 77 3.80 -4.15 3.31
C ASP A 77 4.29 -3.20 2.21
N VAL A 78 3.65 -3.23 1.03
CA VAL A 78 3.94 -2.27 -0.05
C VAL A 78 3.69 -0.83 0.42
N MET A 79 2.57 -0.58 1.09
CA MET A 79 2.26 0.74 1.64
C MET A 79 3.28 1.17 2.69
N PHE A 80 3.66 0.26 3.58
CA PHE A 80 4.65 0.55 4.63
C PHE A 80 5.96 1.05 4.04
N VAL A 81 6.51 0.35 3.06
CA VAL A 81 7.78 0.74 2.44
C VAL A 81 7.62 2.04 1.64
N THR A 82 6.50 2.22 0.96
CA THR A 82 6.19 3.48 0.26
C THR A 82 6.18 4.65 1.24
N ILE A 83 5.56 4.47 2.40
CA ILE A 83 5.53 5.48 3.47
C ILE A 83 6.95 5.76 3.98
N CYS A 84 7.78 4.75 4.18
CA CYS A 84 9.18 4.94 4.57
C CYS A 84 9.92 5.84 3.57
N LEU A 85 9.79 5.57 2.28
CA LEU A 85 10.42 6.38 1.23
C LEU A 85 9.90 7.83 1.24
N ALA A 86 8.59 8.01 1.42
CA ALA A 86 8.00 9.34 1.52
C ALA A 86 8.54 10.11 2.72
N ASN A 87 8.59 9.47 3.89
CA ASN A 87 9.11 10.08 5.11
C ASN A 87 10.57 10.49 4.96
N GLN A 88 11.40 9.62 4.38
CA GLN A 88 12.82 9.90 4.13
C GLN A 88 13.03 11.07 3.16
N SER A 89 12.10 11.26 2.24
CA SER A 89 12.18 12.29 1.19
C SER A 89 11.45 13.58 1.56
N GLY A 90 10.88 13.66 2.76
CA GLY A 90 10.12 14.83 3.21
C GLY A 90 8.81 15.05 2.44
N ILE A 91 8.21 13.97 1.93
CA ILE A 91 6.99 14.03 1.12
C ILE A 91 5.77 13.78 2.00
N ASP A 92 4.78 14.67 1.93
CA ASP A 92 3.45 14.44 2.49
C ASP A 92 2.60 13.69 1.45
N LEU A 93 2.30 12.43 1.72
CA LEU A 93 1.55 11.59 0.79
C LEU A 93 0.09 12.03 0.64
N THR A 94 -0.49 12.69 1.63
CA THR A 94 -1.85 13.25 1.50
C THR A 94 -1.87 14.27 0.37
N ASP A 95 -0.94 15.22 0.40
CA ASP A 95 -0.85 16.25 -0.64
C ASP A 95 -0.43 15.65 -1.98
N ALA A 96 0.52 14.73 -1.98
CA ALA A 96 1.00 14.08 -3.20
C ALA A 96 -0.12 13.29 -3.89
N LEU A 97 -0.89 12.52 -3.12
CA LEU A 97 -2.00 11.74 -3.67
C LEU A 97 -3.12 12.65 -4.18
N GLN A 98 -3.45 13.71 -3.43
CA GLN A 98 -4.48 14.67 -3.86
C GLN A 98 -4.11 15.30 -5.20
N LYS A 99 -2.88 15.78 -5.34
CA LYS A 99 -2.40 16.36 -6.61
C LYS A 99 -2.38 15.33 -7.74
N ASN A 100 -2.03 14.10 -7.42
CA ASN A 100 -2.01 13.02 -8.41
C ASN A 100 -3.41 12.67 -8.91
N LEU A 101 -4.40 12.62 -8.01
CA LEU A 101 -5.80 12.38 -8.37
C LEU A 101 -6.35 13.52 -9.21
N ASP A 102 -6.06 14.77 -8.84
CA ASP A 102 -6.48 15.95 -9.61
C ASP A 102 -5.90 15.94 -11.02
N LYS A 103 -4.62 15.60 -11.15
CA LYS A 103 -3.94 15.47 -12.43
C LYS A 103 -4.57 14.37 -13.29
N LYS A 104 -4.85 13.20 -12.71
CA LYS A 104 -5.51 12.09 -13.41
C LYS A 104 -6.91 12.46 -13.87
N THR A 105 -7.66 13.14 -13.01
CA THR A 105 -9.02 13.59 -13.33
C THR A 105 -9.01 14.55 -14.51
N LYS A 106 -8.13 15.54 -14.51
CA LYS A 106 -8.03 16.49 -15.62
C LYS A 106 -7.62 15.81 -16.93
N ARG A 107 -6.65 14.89 -16.87
CA ARG A 107 -6.15 14.18 -18.05
C ARG A 107 -7.22 13.26 -18.64
N ASP A 108 -7.95 12.53 -17.79
CA ASP A 108 -8.76 11.39 -18.19
C ASP A 108 -10.27 11.63 -18.04
N ALA A 109 -10.71 12.87 -17.77
CA ALA A 109 -12.11 13.19 -17.45
C ALA A 109 -13.13 12.64 -18.46
N THR A 110 -12.78 12.59 -19.74
CA THR A 110 -13.66 12.03 -20.78
C THR A 110 -13.09 10.80 -21.46
N ARG A 111 -11.80 10.56 -21.29
CA ARG A 111 -11.08 9.50 -22.01
C ARG A 111 -11.67 8.11 -21.77
N HIS A 112 -11.92 7.74 -20.52
CA HIS A 112 -12.43 6.43 -20.17
C HIS A 112 -13.92 6.30 -20.49
N LEU A 113 -14.68 7.38 -20.36
CA LEU A 113 -16.08 7.42 -20.77
C LEU A 113 -16.25 7.15 -22.26
N GLN A 114 -15.31 7.58 -23.09
CA GLN A 114 -15.31 7.40 -24.53
C GLN A 114 -14.69 6.07 -24.97
N ASN A 115 -14.10 5.32 -24.05
CA ASN A 115 -13.47 4.06 -24.37
C ASN A 115 -14.48 2.91 -24.30
N LYS A 116 -14.88 2.41 -25.47
CA LYS A 116 -15.87 1.32 -25.60
C LYS A 116 -15.43 0.02 -24.92
N LYS A 117 -14.11 -0.20 -24.76
CA LYS A 117 -13.59 -1.39 -24.08
C LYS A 117 -13.96 -1.41 -22.59
N LEU A 118 -14.29 -0.25 -22.00
CA LEU A 118 -14.66 -0.11 -20.59
C LEU A 118 -16.17 -0.05 -20.38
N ASP A 119 -16.97 -0.20 -21.44
CA ASP A 119 -18.42 -0.20 -21.30
C ASP A 119 -18.85 -1.35 -20.39
N SER A 120 -19.71 -1.03 -19.42
CA SER A 120 -20.31 -2.03 -18.54
C SER A 120 -21.30 -2.88 -19.32
N LYS A 121 -21.21 -4.19 -19.18
CA LYS A 121 -22.17 -5.12 -19.76
C LYS A 121 -23.16 -5.58 -18.72
#